data_bee6c9e088ade49e2a182172c4ab051a
#
_entry.id   bee6c9e088ade49e2a182172c4ab051a
#
_cell.length_a   1.000
_cell.length_b   1.000
_cell.length_c   1.000
_cell.angle_alpha   90.00
_cell.angle_beta   90.00
_cell.angle_gamma   90.00
#
_symmetry.space_group_name_H-M   'P 1'
#
loop_
_entity.id
_entity.type
_entity.pdbx_description
1 polymer ?
#
loop_
_entity_poly.entity_id
_entity_poly.type
_entity_poly.pdbx_seq_one_letter_code
_entity_poly.pdbx_strand_id
1 'polypeptide(L)'
;MWPVLKLFLVFAILSRFLVYAENLGDSRKNEKILFDGSSLDHWAVTDYAGHGKVFLGGNGSVVLEFGVALTGIHWVGQKLPQCNYEISWHTLKVSGTDFFGSLTFPYLNEHATLVLGGWGGALVGISCLDGFDASENQTATAHLFNTNQWYRCVLRVTDTHFKFWVDQEKLIDCDIQGRKIAMRTGEIELSKPLGFSTFDTTGLIKDVRISSLVP
;
A
#
# COMPACT_ATOMS: atom_id res chain seq x y z
N MET A 1 37.18 -2.85 26.80
CA MET A 1 35.99 -3.72 26.93
C MET A 1 34.81 -3.29 26.05
N TRP A 2 35.03 -2.65 24.87
CA TRP A 2 33.97 -2.09 24.03
C TRP A 2 33.81 -2.66 22.61
N PRO A 3 34.61 -3.56 22.05
CA PRO A 3 34.37 -4.11 20.72
C PRO A 3 33.35 -5.27 20.71
N VAL A 4 33.17 -5.99 21.81
CA VAL A 4 32.31 -7.18 21.86
C VAL A 4 30.81 -6.81 21.80
N LEU A 5 30.42 -5.69 22.43
CA LEU A 5 29.01 -5.25 22.45
C LEU A 5 28.50 -4.77 21.09
N LYS A 6 29.37 -4.13 20.28
CA LYS A 6 29.02 -3.72 18.90
C LYS A 6 28.84 -4.92 17.96
N LEU A 7 29.62 -5.98 18.17
CA LEU A 7 29.55 -7.19 17.35
C LEU A 7 28.24 -7.95 17.60
N PHE A 8 27.78 -8.02 18.86
CA PHE A 8 26.49 -8.64 19.20
C PHE A 8 25.27 -7.86 18.64
N LEU A 9 25.32 -6.53 18.60
CA LEU A 9 24.23 -5.73 18.01
C LEU A 9 24.13 -5.91 16.49
N VAL A 10 25.28 -5.98 15.79
CA VAL A 10 25.31 -6.20 14.35
C VAL A 10 24.83 -7.62 14.00
N PHE A 11 25.21 -8.63 14.79
CA PHE A 11 24.70 -10.00 14.60
C PHE A 11 23.20 -10.12 14.88
N ALA A 12 22.66 -9.44 15.87
CA ALA A 12 21.24 -9.44 16.18
C ALA A 12 20.40 -8.72 15.10
N ILE A 13 20.94 -7.69 14.48
CA ILE A 13 20.29 -6.99 13.35
C ILE A 13 20.36 -7.86 12.10
N LEU A 14 21.51 -8.48 11.78
CA LEU A 14 21.66 -9.38 10.64
C LEU A 14 20.80 -10.65 10.77
N SER A 15 20.69 -11.23 11.98
CA SER A 15 19.85 -12.40 12.19
C SER A 15 18.35 -12.06 12.04
N ARG A 16 17.90 -10.87 12.44
CA ARG A 16 16.53 -10.40 12.23
C ARG A 16 16.24 -10.12 10.75
N PHE A 17 17.22 -9.60 9.99
CA PHE A 17 17.11 -9.43 8.54
C PHE A 17 17.00 -10.77 7.80
N LEU A 18 17.77 -11.78 8.20
CA LEU A 18 17.71 -13.12 7.63
C LEU A 18 16.38 -13.82 7.92
N VAL A 19 15.89 -13.76 9.15
CA VAL A 19 14.61 -14.37 9.53
C VAL A 19 13.44 -13.66 8.85
N TYR A 20 13.50 -12.33 8.62
CA TYR A 20 12.49 -11.61 7.87
C TYR A 20 12.51 -11.95 6.38
N ALA A 21 13.70 -12.12 5.80
CA ALA A 21 13.88 -12.56 4.42
C ALA A 21 13.38 -14.00 4.20
N GLU A 22 13.63 -14.91 5.14
CA GLU A 22 13.15 -16.30 5.07
C GLU A 22 11.61 -16.39 5.17
N ASN A 23 10.96 -15.57 6.00
CA ASN A 23 9.49 -15.58 6.13
C ASN A 23 8.75 -14.91 4.96
N LEU A 24 9.39 -14.09 4.16
CA LEU A 24 8.81 -13.47 2.96
C LEU A 24 9.26 -14.13 1.65
N GLY A 25 10.35 -14.89 1.68
CA GLY A 25 11.05 -15.34 0.48
C GLY A 25 10.53 -16.62 -0.18
N ASP A 26 9.80 -17.47 0.53
CA ASP A 26 9.59 -18.86 0.07
C ASP A 26 8.27 -19.07 -0.72
N SER A 27 7.40 -18.10 -0.83
CA SER A 27 6.12 -18.24 -1.52
C SER A 27 5.92 -17.34 -2.75
N ARG A 28 6.89 -16.47 -3.08
CA ARG A 28 6.75 -15.50 -4.19
C ARG A 28 7.31 -16.06 -5.49
N LYS A 29 6.49 -16.06 -6.54
CA LYS A 29 6.91 -16.39 -7.92
C LYS A 29 6.46 -15.30 -8.88
N ASN A 30 7.16 -15.19 -10.03
CA ASN A 30 6.75 -14.34 -11.14
C ASN A 30 6.54 -12.87 -10.74
N GLU A 31 7.53 -12.27 -10.07
CA GLU A 31 7.49 -10.83 -9.77
C GLU A 31 7.40 -10.03 -11.07
N LYS A 32 6.44 -9.08 -11.12
CA LYS A 32 6.30 -8.09 -12.19
C LYS A 32 6.46 -6.71 -11.61
N ILE A 33 7.22 -5.88 -12.31
CA ILE A 33 7.30 -4.45 -12.03
C ILE A 33 6.08 -3.79 -12.67
N LEU A 34 5.26 -3.12 -11.87
CA LEU A 34 4.12 -2.34 -12.34
C LEU A 34 4.48 -0.87 -12.54
N PHE A 35 5.45 -0.36 -11.78
CA PHE A 35 5.98 0.99 -11.90
C PHE A 35 7.43 1.03 -11.41
N ASP A 36 8.34 1.48 -12.27
CA ASP A 36 9.78 1.65 -12.00
C ASP A 36 10.25 3.11 -12.03
N GLY A 37 9.31 4.03 -12.24
CA GLY A 37 9.59 5.45 -12.31
C GLY A 37 9.96 5.97 -13.70
N SER A 38 10.03 5.12 -14.73
CA SER A 38 10.41 5.51 -16.08
C SER A 38 9.25 6.13 -16.87
N SER A 39 8.04 5.60 -16.71
CA SER A 39 6.83 6.07 -17.41
C SER A 39 5.55 5.74 -16.63
N LEU A 40 4.44 6.36 -17.05
CA LEU A 40 3.07 6.05 -16.59
C LEU A 40 2.26 5.28 -17.66
N ASP A 41 2.90 4.60 -18.60
CA ASP A 41 2.24 4.00 -19.78
C ASP A 41 1.10 3.04 -19.45
N HIS A 42 1.14 2.39 -18.27
CA HIS A 42 0.10 1.49 -17.80
C HIS A 42 -0.71 2.07 -16.63
N TRP A 43 -0.55 3.36 -16.35
CA TRP A 43 -1.26 4.07 -15.30
C TRP A 43 -1.98 5.28 -15.90
N ALA A 44 -3.23 5.46 -15.58
CA ALA A 44 -3.98 6.67 -15.90
C ALA A 44 -4.17 7.51 -14.64
N VAL A 45 -4.20 8.83 -14.80
CA VAL A 45 -4.66 9.73 -13.75
C VAL A 45 -6.13 9.40 -13.48
N THR A 46 -6.48 9.21 -12.20
CA THR A 46 -7.86 8.94 -11.84
C THR A 46 -8.65 10.25 -11.89
N ASP A 47 -9.76 10.24 -12.61
CA ASP A 47 -10.60 11.42 -12.86
C ASP A 47 -11.48 11.77 -11.63
N TYR A 48 -10.82 12.02 -10.51
CA TYR A 48 -11.46 12.54 -9.30
C TYR A 48 -11.81 14.01 -9.48
N ALA A 49 -12.96 14.44 -8.99
CA ALA A 49 -13.36 15.83 -9.09
C ALA A 49 -12.36 16.76 -8.38
N GLY A 50 -11.72 17.66 -9.14
CA GLY A 50 -10.75 18.61 -8.60
C GLY A 50 -9.43 18.01 -8.14
N HIS A 51 -9.02 16.85 -8.69
CA HIS A 51 -7.71 16.27 -8.38
C HIS A 51 -6.55 17.23 -8.63
N GLY A 52 -5.47 17.08 -7.86
CA GLY A 52 -4.21 17.79 -8.06
C GLY A 52 -3.45 17.31 -9.30
N LYS A 53 -2.28 17.88 -9.54
CA LYS A 53 -1.41 17.43 -10.64
C LYS A 53 -0.80 16.07 -10.32
N VAL A 54 -0.63 15.27 -11.37
CA VAL A 54 0.08 14.00 -11.33
C VAL A 54 1.22 14.04 -12.34
N PHE A 55 2.45 13.78 -11.90
CA PHE A 55 3.63 13.81 -12.76
C PHE A 55 4.76 12.94 -12.21
N LEU A 56 5.72 12.60 -13.08
CA LEU A 56 6.92 11.87 -12.67
C LEU A 56 7.85 12.80 -11.88
N GLY A 57 8.24 12.39 -10.69
CA GLY A 57 9.25 13.05 -9.86
C GLY A 57 10.67 12.68 -10.26
N GLY A 58 11.65 13.49 -9.85
CA GLY A 58 13.05 13.33 -10.27
C GLY A 58 13.80 12.12 -9.70
N ASN A 59 13.18 11.29 -8.86
CA ASN A 59 13.80 10.15 -8.15
C ASN A 59 13.09 8.81 -8.41
N GLY A 60 12.49 8.66 -9.59
CA GLY A 60 11.77 7.45 -9.97
C GLY A 60 10.43 7.29 -9.25
N SER A 61 9.82 8.36 -8.82
CA SER A 61 8.49 8.37 -8.21
C SER A 61 7.45 9.05 -9.09
N VAL A 62 6.19 8.73 -8.88
CA VAL A 62 5.07 9.56 -9.29
C VAL A 62 4.65 10.45 -8.12
N VAL A 63 4.40 11.72 -8.41
CA VAL A 63 3.91 12.71 -7.46
C VAL A 63 2.40 12.84 -7.64
N LEU A 64 1.66 12.71 -6.55
CA LEU A 64 0.25 12.98 -6.45
C LEU A 64 0.10 14.25 -5.62
N GLU A 65 -0.06 15.39 -6.29
CA GLU A 65 -0.20 16.68 -5.58
C GLU A 65 -1.55 16.78 -4.89
N PHE A 66 -1.59 17.55 -3.84
CA PHE A 66 -2.82 17.95 -3.16
C PHE A 66 -3.84 18.52 -4.14
N GLY A 67 -5.07 18.09 -4.04
CA GLY A 67 -6.22 18.54 -4.82
C GLY A 67 -7.40 18.89 -3.94
N VAL A 68 -8.57 19.06 -4.54
CA VAL A 68 -9.82 19.14 -3.78
C VAL A 68 -10.25 17.71 -3.46
N ALA A 69 -9.92 17.26 -2.25
CA ALA A 69 -10.06 15.91 -1.71
C ALA A 69 -9.09 14.89 -2.36
N LEU A 70 -9.48 14.13 -3.37
CA LEU A 70 -8.71 13.00 -3.88
C LEU A 70 -7.79 13.38 -5.05
N THR A 71 -6.58 12.81 -5.06
CA THR A 71 -5.70 12.75 -6.23
C THR A 71 -5.19 11.32 -6.35
N GLY A 72 -5.10 10.76 -7.56
CA GLY A 72 -4.66 9.39 -7.70
C GLY A 72 -4.33 8.96 -9.12
N ILE A 73 -3.82 7.73 -9.20
CA ILE A 73 -3.60 6.98 -10.44
C ILE A 73 -4.22 5.60 -10.32
N HIS A 74 -4.67 5.05 -11.45
CA HIS A 74 -5.16 3.67 -11.49
C HIS A 74 -4.56 2.90 -12.66
N TRP A 75 -4.51 1.58 -12.51
CA TRP A 75 -3.93 0.65 -13.46
C TRP A 75 -4.83 0.45 -14.67
N VAL A 76 -4.28 0.66 -15.86
CA VAL A 76 -4.96 0.42 -17.16
C VAL A 76 -4.22 -0.63 -18.00
N GLY A 77 -3.21 -1.29 -17.45
CA GLY A 77 -2.47 -2.33 -18.13
C GLY A 77 -3.17 -3.69 -18.14
N GLN A 78 -2.39 -4.75 -18.28
CA GLN A 78 -2.91 -6.12 -18.33
C GLN A 78 -3.66 -6.50 -17.06
N LYS A 79 -4.57 -7.50 -17.17
CA LYS A 79 -5.32 -8.04 -16.04
C LYS A 79 -4.38 -8.51 -14.92
N LEU A 80 -4.69 -8.10 -13.70
CA LEU A 80 -3.97 -8.44 -12.47
C LEU A 80 -4.57 -9.69 -11.80
N PRO A 81 -3.79 -10.41 -10.97
CA PRO A 81 -4.32 -11.48 -10.15
C PRO A 81 -5.40 -10.93 -9.19
N GLN A 82 -6.41 -11.75 -8.94
CA GLN A 82 -7.55 -11.38 -8.09
C GLN A 82 -7.45 -11.97 -6.67
N CYS A 83 -6.49 -12.86 -6.44
CA CYS A 83 -6.23 -13.53 -5.16
C CYS A 83 -4.84 -14.16 -5.19
N ASN A 84 -4.30 -14.55 -4.05
CA ASN A 84 -3.00 -15.19 -3.88
C ASN A 84 -1.86 -14.41 -4.54
N TYR A 85 -1.74 -13.14 -4.15
CA TYR A 85 -0.68 -12.25 -4.60
C TYR A 85 -0.15 -11.37 -3.45
N GLU A 86 1.01 -10.83 -3.68
CA GLU A 86 1.62 -9.78 -2.85
C GLU A 86 1.93 -8.58 -3.72
N ILE A 87 1.59 -7.39 -3.26
CA ILE A 87 1.98 -6.13 -3.86
C ILE A 87 2.86 -5.36 -2.90
N SER A 88 3.97 -4.81 -3.40
CA SER A 88 4.87 -3.96 -2.64
C SER A 88 5.11 -2.63 -3.36
N TRP A 89 5.24 -1.57 -2.58
CA TRP A 89 5.54 -0.23 -3.07
C TRP A 89 6.27 0.58 -2.01
N HIS A 90 6.82 1.71 -2.41
CA HIS A 90 7.28 2.73 -1.47
C HIS A 90 6.39 3.96 -1.58
N THR A 91 6.10 4.56 -0.45
CA THR A 91 5.32 5.80 -0.38
C THR A 91 5.95 6.80 0.58
N LEU A 92 5.72 8.09 0.34
CA LEU A 92 6.23 9.19 1.14
C LEU A 92 5.16 10.29 1.22
N LYS A 93 4.92 10.80 2.41
CA LYS A 93 4.09 11.97 2.65
C LYS A 93 4.95 13.23 2.57
N VAL A 94 4.65 14.12 1.63
CA VAL A 94 5.33 15.43 1.52
C VAL A 94 4.68 16.46 2.44
N SER A 95 3.35 16.56 2.38
CA SER A 95 2.55 17.51 3.15
C SER A 95 1.11 17.04 3.22
N GLY A 96 0.34 17.62 4.10
CA GLY A 96 -1.07 17.28 4.29
C GLY A 96 -1.33 16.47 5.56
N THR A 97 -2.59 16.19 5.82
CA THR A 97 -3.05 15.66 7.11
C THR A 97 -3.81 14.35 7.02
N ASP A 98 -3.98 13.78 5.82
CA ASP A 98 -4.72 12.54 5.63
C ASP A 98 -3.89 11.52 4.83
N PHE A 99 -4.54 10.53 4.19
CA PHE A 99 -3.82 9.42 3.57
C PHE A 99 -2.97 9.81 2.35
N PHE A 100 -1.83 9.12 2.21
CA PHE A 100 -0.76 9.49 1.27
C PHE A 100 -0.23 8.30 0.47
N GLY A 101 -1.05 7.60 -0.24
CA GLY A 101 -0.69 6.39 -1.00
C GLY A 101 -1.51 5.20 -0.54
N SER A 102 -2.76 5.46 -0.21
CA SER A 102 -3.77 4.43 -0.01
C SER A 102 -3.93 3.63 -1.28
N LEU A 103 -4.11 2.32 -1.15
CA LEU A 103 -4.12 1.37 -2.25
C LEU A 103 -5.50 0.74 -2.41
N THR A 104 -6.16 0.99 -3.54
CA THR A 104 -7.26 0.15 -4.00
C THR A 104 -6.72 -1.10 -4.65
N PHE A 105 -7.25 -2.27 -4.28
CA PHE A 105 -6.74 -3.57 -4.73
C PHE A 105 -7.87 -4.56 -5.00
N PRO A 106 -7.70 -5.49 -5.97
CA PRO A 106 -8.70 -6.51 -6.29
C PRO A 106 -8.68 -7.68 -5.31
N TYR A 107 -9.86 -8.21 -5.02
CA TYR A 107 -10.05 -9.47 -4.31
C TYR A 107 -11.23 -10.24 -4.91
N LEU A 108 -10.95 -11.37 -5.56
CA LEU A 108 -11.93 -12.15 -6.31
C LEU A 108 -12.69 -11.28 -7.34
N ASN A 109 -13.99 -11.11 -7.18
CA ASN A 109 -14.82 -10.24 -8.02
C ASN A 109 -15.05 -8.85 -7.42
N GLU A 110 -14.46 -8.57 -6.28
CA GLU A 110 -14.62 -7.36 -5.50
C GLU A 110 -13.31 -6.54 -5.43
N HIS A 111 -13.40 -5.40 -4.79
CA HIS A 111 -12.24 -4.54 -4.50
C HIS A 111 -12.35 -4.02 -3.07
N ALA A 112 -11.19 -3.71 -2.49
CA ALA A 112 -11.10 -3.02 -1.20
C ALA A 112 -10.07 -1.90 -1.27
N THR A 113 -10.07 -1.00 -0.30
CA THR A 113 -9.07 0.06 -0.18
C THR A 113 -8.31 -0.09 1.14
N LEU A 114 -7.00 -0.25 1.07
CA LEU A 114 -6.11 -0.09 2.20
C LEU A 114 -5.88 1.41 2.42
N VAL A 115 -6.38 1.93 3.51
CA VAL A 115 -6.13 3.31 3.97
C VAL A 115 -4.79 3.36 4.67
N LEU A 116 -3.95 4.33 4.32
CA LEU A 116 -2.61 4.52 4.87
C LEU A 116 -2.43 5.97 5.34
N GLY A 117 -2.51 6.19 6.63
CA GLY A 117 -2.42 7.52 7.25
C GLY A 117 -3.69 8.36 7.13
N GLY A 118 -4.86 7.73 7.15
CA GLY A 118 -6.15 8.42 7.13
C GLY A 118 -6.52 9.06 8.47
N TRP A 119 -7.67 9.76 8.47
CA TRP A 119 -8.30 10.38 9.65
C TRP A 119 -7.31 11.20 10.50
N GLY A 120 -6.67 12.17 9.89
CA GLY A 120 -5.72 13.03 10.57
C GLY A 120 -4.28 12.52 10.53
N GLY A 121 -3.97 11.53 9.68
CA GLY A 121 -2.61 11.13 9.34
C GLY A 121 -2.09 9.86 10.01
N ALA A 122 -2.87 9.18 10.87
CA ALA A 122 -2.38 8.03 11.62
C ALA A 122 -3.15 6.73 11.38
N LEU A 123 -4.37 6.76 10.86
CA LEU A 123 -5.17 5.54 10.68
C LEU A 123 -4.61 4.67 9.56
N VAL A 124 -4.46 3.38 9.85
CA VAL A 124 -4.25 2.31 8.87
C VAL A 124 -5.38 1.30 9.03
N GLY A 125 -5.99 0.89 7.91
CA GLY A 125 -7.09 -0.07 7.93
C GLY A 125 -7.61 -0.38 6.54
N ILE A 126 -8.51 -1.35 6.42
CA ILE A 126 -9.11 -1.77 5.15
C ILE A 126 -10.57 -1.35 5.11
N SER A 127 -10.95 -0.64 4.09
CA SER A 127 -12.31 -0.16 3.81
C SER A 127 -12.85 -0.82 2.53
N CYS A 128 -14.05 -1.51 2.55
CA CYS A 128 -14.86 -1.80 3.72
C CYS A 128 -14.87 -3.30 4.01
N LEU A 129 -14.95 -3.66 5.29
CA LEU A 129 -15.18 -5.03 5.72
C LEU A 129 -16.56 -5.10 6.38
N ASP A 130 -17.44 -6.00 5.92
CA ASP A 130 -18.81 -6.19 6.41
C ASP A 130 -19.67 -4.90 6.43
N GLY A 131 -19.31 -3.95 5.54
CA GLY A 131 -19.97 -2.65 5.43
C GLY A 131 -19.41 -1.57 6.36
N PHE A 132 -18.36 -1.88 7.14
CA PHE A 132 -17.70 -0.94 8.04
C PHE A 132 -16.43 -0.35 7.42
N ASP A 133 -16.25 0.96 7.57
CA ASP A 133 -15.05 1.67 7.11
C ASP A 133 -13.78 1.25 7.87
N ALA A 134 -12.62 1.69 7.36
CA ALA A 134 -11.31 1.38 7.94
C ALA A 134 -11.18 1.76 9.42
N SER A 135 -11.86 2.82 9.86
CA SER A 135 -11.85 3.27 11.27
C SER A 135 -12.81 2.50 12.19
N GLU A 136 -13.72 1.71 11.61
CA GLU A 136 -14.84 1.10 12.32
C GLU A 136 -14.80 -0.42 12.35
N ASN A 137 -13.80 -1.03 11.70
CA ASN A 137 -13.65 -2.47 11.65
C ASN A 137 -12.34 -2.93 12.33
N GLN A 138 -12.18 -4.24 12.47
CA GLN A 138 -11.06 -4.85 13.21
C GLN A 138 -9.67 -4.61 12.61
N THR A 139 -9.56 -4.07 11.40
CA THR A 139 -8.26 -3.74 10.80
C THR A 139 -7.76 -2.36 11.21
N ALA A 140 -8.60 -1.57 11.91
CA ALA A 140 -8.23 -0.25 12.38
C ALA A 140 -7.02 -0.34 13.33
N THR A 141 -5.94 0.30 12.94
CA THR A 141 -4.74 0.47 13.78
C THR A 141 -4.16 1.87 13.57
N ALA A 142 -3.32 2.32 14.49
CA ALA A 142 -2.65 3.60 14.40
C ALA A 142 -1.15 3.40 14.15
N HIS A 143 -0.62 4.13 13.19
CA HIS A 143 0.81 4.20 12.91
C HIS A 143 1.20 5.64 12.59
N LEU A 144 2.24 6.16 13.24
CA LEU A 144 2.71 7.53 13.02
C LEU A 144 3.63 7.60 11.81
N PHE A 145 3.27 8.44 10.86
CA PHE A 145 4.04 8.66 9.64
C PHE A 145 4.70 10.04 9.66
N ASN A 146 6.02 10.07 9.54
CA ASN A 146 6.77 11.30 9.39
C ASN A 146 6.67 11.83 7.96
N THR A 147 6.62 13.14 7.79
CA THR A 147 6.77 13.78 6.48
C THR A 147 8.18 13.59 5.93
N ASN A 148 8.32 13.52 4.61
CA ASN A 148 9.58 13.35 3.89
C ASN A 148 10.36 12.07 4.27
N GLN A 149 9.68 11.06 4.81
CA GLN A 149 10.23 9.74 5.05
C GLN A 149 9.59 8.72 4.11
N TRP A 150 10.43 7.91 3.46
CA TRP A 150 9.98 6.77 2.67
C TRP A 150 9.61 5.61 3.57
N TYR A 151 8.47 4.99 3.28
CA TYR A 151 7.98 3.78 3.90
C TYR A 151 7.83 2.69 2.85
N ARG A 152 8.36 1.50 3.12
CA ARG A 152 8.10 0.32 2.29
C ARG A 152 6.82 -0.34 2.77
N CYS A 153 5.84 -0.43 1.87
CA CYS A 153 4.56 -1.07 2.13
C CYS A 153 4.48 -2.41 1.43
N VAL A 154 3.88 -3.39 2.07
CA VAL A 154 3.62 -4.73 1.50
C VAL A 154 2.22 -5.16 1.89
N LEU A 155 1.38 -5.42 0.89
CA LEU A 155 0.05 -6.02 1.07
C LEU A 155 0.05 -7.42 0.49
N ARG A 156 -0.31 -8.41 1.30
CA ARG A 156 -0.53 -9.80 0.89
C ARG A 156 -2.02 -10.11 0.92
N VAL A 157 -2.53 -10.58 -0.21
CA VAL A 157 -3.91 -10.95 -0.43
C VAL A 157 -3.98 -12.45 -0.71
N THR A 158 -4.60 -13.20 0.18
CA THR A 158 -4.85 -14.63 0.02
C THR A 158 -6.35 -14.91 0.03
N ASP A 159 -6.74 -16.14 -0.19
CA ASP A 159 -8.13 -16.62 -0.08
C ASP A 159 -8.69 -16.55 1.35
N THR A 160 -7.82 -16.46 2.35
CA THR A 160 -8.19 -16.48 3.76
C THR A 160 -7.84 -15.22 4.53
N HIS A 161 -6.82 -14.47 4.11
CA HIS A 161 -6.30 -13.34 4.89
C HIS A 161 -5.91 -12.15 4.03
N PHE A 162 -6.11 -10.95 4.58
CA PHE A 162 -5.39 -9.74 4.22
C PHE A 162 -4.32 -9.45 5.27
N LYS A 163 -3.05 -9.33 4.82
CA LYS A 163 -1.94 -8.97 5.71
C LYS A 163 -1.22 -7.75 5.16
N PHE A 164 -0.90 -6.81 6.04
CA PHE A 164 -0.22 -5.58 5.63
C PHE A 164 0.94 -5.24 6.56
N TRP A 165 2.03 -4.80 5.95
CA TRP A 165 3.25 -4.37 6.64
C TRP A 165 3.68 -2.98 6.17
N VAL A 166 4.18 -2.20 7.11
CA VAL A 166 4.96 -0.98 6.87
C VAL A 166 6.37 -1.26 7.37
N ASP A 167 7.36 -1.15 6.48
CA ASP A 167 8.74 -1.55 6.71
C ASP A 167 8.83 -2.99 7.25
N GLN A 168 9.13 -3.17 8.52
CA GLN A 168 9.21 -4.49 9.17
C GLN A 168 8.04 -4.77 10.13
N GLU A 169 7.15 -3.81 10.33
CA GLU A 169 6.03 -3.93 11.25
C GLU A 169 4.78 -4.45 10.54
N LYS A 170 4.22 -5.56 11.02
CA LYS A 170 2.94 -6.07 10.54
C LYS A 170 1.80 -5.33 11.26
N LEU A 171 1.10 -4.48 10.53
CA LEU A 171 0.00 -3.66 11.06
C LEU A 171 -1.36 -4.34 10.93
N ILE A 172 -1.56 -5.18 9.91
CA ILE A 172 -2.83 -5.89 9.70
C ILE A 172 -2.54 -7.38 9.50
N ASP A 173 -3.32 -8.22 10.17
CA ASP A 173 -3.44 -9.66 9.91
C ASP A 173 -4.91 -10.04 10.14
N CYS A 174 -5.69 -9.97 9.07
CA CYS A 174 -7.15 -10.08 9.12
C CYS A 174 -7.62 -11.33 8.40
N ASP A 175 -8.30 -12.22 9.13
CA ASP A 175 -9.08 -13.31 8.55
C ASP A 175 -10.30 -12.73 7.82
N ILE A 176 -10.43 -13.08 6.53
CA ILE A 176 -11.48 -12.59 5.64
C ILE A 176 -12.48 -13.69 5.22
N GLN A 177 -12.35 -14.90 5.76
CA GLN A 177 -13.26 -16.00 5.44
C GLN A 177 -14.69 -15.66 5.84
N GLY A 178 -15.62 -15.77 4.89
CA GLY A 178 -17.03 -15.46 5.09
C GLY A 178 -17.36 -13.98 5.26
N ARG A 179 -16.39 -13.08 5.11
CA ARG A 179 -16.62 -11.64 5.20
C ARG A 179 -17.06 -11.04 3.90
N LYS A 180 -17.87 -9.99 3.99
CA LYS A 180 -18.23 -9.15 2.86
C LYS A 180 -17.14 -8.12 2.62
N ILE A 181 -16.47 -8.23 1.47
CA ILE A 181 -15.47 -7.27 1.01
C ILE A 181 -16.15 -6.31 0.03
N ALA A 182 -15.91 -5.02 0.20
CA ALA A 182 -16.42 -3.99 -0.69
C ALA A 182 -15.53 -2.74 -0.64
N MET A 183 -15.75 -1.79 -1.52
CA MET A 183 -15.21 -0.44 -1.41
C MET A 183 -16.23 0.48 -0.74
N ARG A 184 -15.73 1.56 -0.15
CA ARG A 184 -16.58 2.69 0.21
C ARG A 184 -17.20 3.28 -1.04
N THR A 185 -18.51 3.49 -1.03
CA THR A 185 -19.23 4.11 -2.15
C THR A 185 -18.75 5.55 -2.35
N GLY A 186 -18.50 5.93 -3.60
CA GLY A 186 -18.09 7.27 -3.98
C GLY A 186 -16.91 7.30 -4.95
N GLU A 187 -16.25 8.43 -5.07
CA GLU A 187 -15.21 8.68 -6.06
C GLU A 187 -14.03 7.70 -5.96
N ILE A 188 -13.73 7.18 -4.76
CA ILE A 188 -12.63 6.21 -4.59
C ILE A 188 -12.80 4.97 -5.47
N GLU A 189 -14.01 4.64 -5.90
CA GLU A 189 -14.29 3.52 -6.81
C GLU A 189 -13.68 3.72 -8.21
N LEU A 190 -13.38 4.96 -8.60
CA LEU A 190 -12.70 5.28 -9.87
C LEU A 190 -11.25 4.78 -9.89
N SER A 191 -10.66 4.42 -8.75
CA SER A 191 -9.32 3.85 -8.64
C SER A 191 -9.22 2.35 -8.98
N LYS A 192 -10.33 1.70 -9.35
CA LYS A 192 -10.31 0.28 -9.79
C LYS A 192 -9.56 0.12 -11.11
N PRO A 193 -8.96 -1.06 -11.39
CA PRO A 193 -8.92 -2.27 -10.52
C PRO A 193 -7.82 -2.23 -9.45
N LEU A 194 -6.79 -1.45 -9.65
CA LEU A 194 -5.67 -1.20 -8.74
C LEU A 194 -5.35 0.28 -8.83
N GLY A 195 -5.25 0.99 -7.71
CA GLY A 195 -4.97 2.42 -7.77
C GLY A 195 -4.38 2.95 -6.48
N PHE A 196 -3.54 3.97 -6.63
CA PHE A 196 -3.00 4.73 -5.50
C PHE A 196 -3.71 6.07 -5.41
N SER A 197 -4.07 6.46 -4.20
CA SER A 197 -4.76 7.71 -3.95
C SER A 197 -4.21 8.43 -2.72
N THR A 198 -4.27 9.76 -2.76
CA THR A 198 -4.07 10.65 -1.62
C THR A 198 -5.38 11.40 -1.33
N PHE A 199 -5.55 11.85 -0.10
CA PHE A 199 -6.67 12.71 0.32
C PHE A 199 -6.11 13.88 1.14
N ASP A 200 -6.43 15.11 0.76
CA ASP A 200 -5.92 16.33 1.40
C ASP A 200 -4.40 16.28 1.70
N THR A 201 -3.63 15.65 0.80
CA THR A 201 -2.23 15.32 1.02
C THR A 201 -1.47 15.26 -0.31
N THR A 202 -0.24 15.75 -0.32
CA THR A 202 0.73 15.46 -1.39
C THR A 202 1.54 14.25 -1.01
N GLY A 203 1.46 13.20 -1.83
CA GLY A 203 2.18 11.93 -1.66
C GLY A 203 3.01 11.54 -2.87
N LEU A 204 4.01 10.70 -2.65
CA LEU A 204 4.86 10.11 -3.68
C LEU A 204 4.78 8.59 -3.61
N ILE A 205 4.77 7.95 -4.80
CA ILE A 205 4.76 6.48 -4.94
C ILE A 205 5.91 6.07 -5.85
N LYS A 206 6.60 4.97 -5.51
CA LYS A 206 7.63 4.36 -6.38
C LYS A 206 7.77 2.86 -6.15
N ASP A 207 8.52 2.20 -7.05
CA ASP A 207 8.90 0.79 -6.96
C ASP A 207 7.69 -0.13 -6.74
N VAL A 208 6.63 0.01 -7.56
CA VAL A 208 5.44 -0.82 -7.43
C VAL A 208 5.67 -2.17 -8.10
N ARG A 209 5.54 -3.24 -7.33
CA ARG A 209 5.76 -4.62 -7.77
C ARG A 209 4.62 -5.52 -7.32
N ILE A 210 4.30 -6.53 -8.12
CA ILE A 210 3.33 -7.56 -7.78
C ILE A 210 3.95 -8.94 -8.03
N SER A 211 3.71 -9.86 -7.10
CA SER A 211 4.16 -11.26 -7.20
C SER A 211 3.00 -12.20 -6.95
N SER A 212 2.92 -13.31 -7.67
CA SER A 212 2.00 -14.39 -7.34
C SER A 212 2.51 -15.15 -6.12
N LEU A 213 1.59 -15.53 -5.24
CA LEU A 213 1.87 -16.45 -4.14
C LEU A 213 1.59 -17.88 -4.60
N VAL A 214 2.44 -18.81 -4.19
CA VAL A 214 2.21 -20.23 -4.39
C VAL A 214 1.38 -20.71 -3.20
N PRO A 215 0.30 -21.44 -3.44
CA PRO A 215 -0.50 -22.08 -2.39
C PRO A 215 0.33 -23.00 -1.52
#